data_4d3a266561a748833c29989d9350359b
#
_entry.id   4d3a266561a748833c29989d9350359b
#
_cell.length_a   1.000
_cell.length_b   1.000
_cell.length_c   1.000
_cell.angle_alpha   90.00
_cell.angle_beta   90.00
_cell.angle_gamma   90.00
#
_symmetry.space_group_name_H-M   'P 1'
#
loop_
_entity.id
_entity.type
_entity.pdbx_description
1 polymer ?
#
loop_
_entity_poly.entity_id
_entity_poly.type
_entity_poly.pdbx_seq_one_letter_code
_entity_poly.pdbx_strand_id
1 'polypeptide(L)'
;MHNTYNIYKVKHTKLAQLKEKLNAVGLREQKTRSSNDYSMTFYFSDKVKGNDIWWWETYRDFFNDDVVKPTNTFHFGMLLCHHTDKPEHIYAVSLGKAHFYLSKFIQHDFGIDLAVRMADENTILLKKSRYFTGTKRQDVSSYQRFQPNGYEPGESVDHLKLRASDRDLWGERNIIFADSIQMDMDRNPLDLAEIFDRLEASMGGEEIIRLPKLEPVTDELRVELDKLLLTFIKTRQGNVKVEEFHVYGVAICFSFHDYDYRLSAKKSGKTGAYRKNIGNSLTVDEVSDFLIEHNDIDDINAVSVQFKSGDHGVFTQALKEILDLPIAYDGYHYFLRNGDWYKFNQTFMDYLKHSLDTIDTVLKEPLDEADYIRWRDEKQLKIDANEPVDDKLTYRESYFNKKQCTDHGYVLLDRQLTQLQSMERGKRQYRVEVADLFKDKEIISVKISETSSELIYNIEQSRDAVELIRRDEIEFDQEFTAAALWFVFEDEIQRITEFNSIQFLLAIESWQKLVRSLGLTPRIYISKHNK
;
A
#
# COMPACT_ATOMS: atom_id res chain seq x y z
N MET A 1 15.58 23.84 -30.01
CA MET A 1 15.04 24.37 -28.73
C MET A 1 14.77 23.17 -27.85
N HIS A 2 15.32 23.14 -26.67
CA HIS A 2 15.27 21.99 -25.78
C HIS A 2 14.02 22.06 -24.94
N ASN A 3 13.10 21.10 -25.08
CA ASN A 3 11.82 21.09 -24.38
C ASN A 3 11.69 19.80 -23.56
N THR A 4 11.20 19.93 -22.32
CA THR A 4 10.79 18.82 -21.48
C THR A 4 9.29 18.60 -21.62
N TYR A 5 8.89 17.41 -22.03
CA TYR A 5 7.49 17.03 -22.17
C TYR A 5 7.12 15.99 -21.11
N ASN A 6 6.10 16.30 -20.33
CA ASN A 6 5.49 15.40 -19.36
C ASN A 6 4.13 14.94 -19.88
N ILE A 7 4.08 13.73 -20.42
CA ILE A 7 2.99 13.17 -21.21
C ILE A 7 2.21 12.17 -20.38
N TYR A 8 0.91 12.38 -20.26
CA TYR A 8 -0.04 11.51 -19.57
C TYR A 8 -1.00 10.89 -20.57
N LYS A 9 -1.37 9.63 -20.41
CA LYS A 9 -2.48 9.02 -21.15
C LYS A 9 -3.79 9.27 -20.40
N VAL A 10 -4.77 9.88 -21.09
CA VAL A 10 -6.07 10.22 -20.50
C VAL A 10 -7.07 9.11 -20.75
N LYS A 11 -7.84 8.73 -19.72
CA LYS A 11 -8.94 7.75 -19.86
C LYS A 11 -10.02 8.33 -20.79
N HIS A 12 -10.34 7.64 -21.87
CA HIS A 12 -11.35 8.08 -22.87
C HIS A 12 -12.69 8.46 -22.20
N THR A 13 -13.18 7.64 -21.28
CA THR A 13 -14.43 7.87 -20.55
C THR A 13 -14.42 9.12 -19.65
N LYS A 14 -13.25 9.70 -19.41
CA LYS A 14 -13.04 10.86 -18.53
C LYS A 14 -12.74 12.17 -19.28
N LEU A 15 -12.63 12.16 -20.60
CA LEU A 15 -12.26 13.34 -21.38
C LEU A 15 -13.19 14.54 -21.16
N ALA A 16 -14.52 14.32 -21.19
CA ALA A 16 -15.50 15.38 -20.97
C ALA A 16 -15.35 16.00 -19.58
N GLN A 17 -15.24 15.16 -18.55
CA GLN A 17 -15.05 15.61 -17.16
C GLN A 17 -13.71 16.35 -16.97
N LEU A 18 -12.65 15.93 -17.67
CA LEU A 18 -11.37 16.65 -17.66
C LEU A 18 -11.54 18.06 -18.23
N LYS A 19 -12.19 18.22 -19.38
CA LYS A 19 -12.44 19.54 -19.99
C LYS A 19 -13.25 20.45 -19.05
N GLU A 20 -14.28 19.94 -18.39
CA GLU A 20 -15.03 20.67 -17.37
C GLU A 20 -14.14 21.10 -16.21
N LYS A 21 -13.30 20.17 -15.70
CA LYS A 21 -12.35 20.45 -14.62
C LYS A 21 -11.36 21.54 -15.00
N LEU A 22 -10.78 21.50 -16.20
CA LEU A 22 -9.84 22.51 -16.68
C LEU A 22 -10.50 23.91 -16.65
N ASN A 23 -11.72 24.02 -17.16
CA ASN A 23 -12.48 25.25 -17.11
C ASN A 23 -12.79 25.75 -15.69
N ALA A 24 -13.14 24.82 -14.80
CA ALA A 24 -13.46 25.12 -13.40
C ALA A 24 -12.25 25.66 -12.62
N VAL A 25 -11.03 25.19 -12.94
CA VAL A 25 -9.78 25.65 -12.30
C VAL A 25 -9.13 26.85 -13.01
N GLY A 26 -9.81 27.46 -14.00
CA GLY A 26 -9.34 28.66 -14.65
C GLY A 26 -8.40 28.45 -15.84
N LEU A 27 -8.24 27.22 -16.32
CA LEU A 27 -7.56 26.91 -17.57
C LEU A 27 -8.55 27.16 -18.72
N ARG A 28 -8.27 28.15 -19.58
CA ARG A 28 -9.10 28.50 -20.71
C ARG A 28 -8.52 27.96 -22.00
N GLU A 29 -9.40 27.44 -22.84
CA GLU A 29 -9.06 27.04 -24.20
C GLU A 29 -8.53 28.23 -24.98
N GLN A 30 -7.39 28.06 -25.62
CA GLN A 30 -6.76 29.12 -26.44
C GLN A 30 -6.94 28.82 -27.92
N LYS A 31 -6.22 27.82 -28.43
CA LYS A 31 -6.21 27.47 -29.84
C LYS A 31 -6.10 25.97 -30.03
N THR A 32 -6.85 25.46 -31.00
CA THR A 32 -6.73 24.09 -31.49
C THR A 32 -5.93 24.10 -32.80
N ARG A 33 -5.04 23.12 -32.94
CA ARG A 33 -4.30 22.83 -34.16
C ARG A 33 -4.37 21.33 -34.43
N SER A 34 -4.20 20.96 -35.70
CA SER A 34 -4.10 19.56 -36.10
C SER A 34 -2.68 19.27 -36.55
N SER A 35 -2.20 18.08 -36.20
CA SER A 35 -0.93 17.50 -36.66
C SER A 35 -1.09 16.01 -36.80
N ASN A 36 -0.79 15.47 -37.96
CA ASN A 36 -1.17 14.11 -38.37
C ASN A 36 -2.66 13.90 -38.05
N ASP A 37 -3.03 12.77 -37.46
CA ASP A 37 -4.40 12.44 -37.09
C ASP A 37 -4.79 12.92 -35.69
N TYR A 38 -4.03 13.86 -35.09
CA TYR A 38 -4.32 14.42 -33.76
C TYR A 38 -4.86 15.84 -33.83
N SER A 39 -5.94 16.08 -33.11
CA SER A 39 -6.43 17.42 -32.77
C SER A 39 -5.83 17.83 -31.41
N MET A 40 -5.10 18.93 -31.38
CA MET A 40 -4.32 19.41 -30.23
C MET A 40 -4.85 20.76 -29.78
N THR A 41 -5.42 20.80 -28.58
CA THR A 41 -6.02 22.00 -27.98
C THR A 41 -5.18 22.47 -26.80
N PHE A 42 -4.75 23.72 -26.84
CA PHE A 42 -3.98 24.30 -25.74
C PHE A 42 -4.90 25.01 -24.76
N TYR A 43 -4.72 24.72 -23.47
CA TYR A 43 -5.40 25.39 -22.36
C TYR A 43 -4.37 26.17 -21.54
N PHE A 44 -4.73 27.41 -21.14
CA PHE A 44 -3.81 28.28 -20.41
C PHE A 44 -4.52 29.00 -19.27
N SER A 45 -3.80 29.20 -18.16
CA SER A 45 -4.24 29.98 -17.00
C SER A 45 -3.97 31.47 -17.24
N ASP A 46 -4.89 32.17 -17.89
CA ASP A 46 -4.73 33.58 -18.29
C ASP A 46 -5.07 34.59 -17.17
N LYS A 47 -5.90 34.19 -16.22
CA LYS A 47 -6.37 35.01 -15.08
C LYS A 47 -5.96 34.46 -13.73
N VAL A 48 -4.67 34.28 -13.51
CA VAL A 48 -4.15 33.83 -12.23
C VAL A 48 -4.04 34.98 -11.26
N LYS A 49 -4.76 34.93 -10.16
CA LYS A 49 -4.53 35.81 -9.01
C LYS A 49 -3.22 35.46 -8.37
N GLY A 50 -2.30 36.40 -8.25
CA GLY A 50 -1.03 36.21 -7.56
C GLY A 50 -1.27 35.85 -6.08
N ASN A 51 -0.50 34.92 -5.60
CA ASN A 51 -0.50 34.56 -4.18
C ASN A 51 0.46 35.46 -3.41
N ASP A 52 0.05 35.85 -2.21
CA ASP A 52 0.93 36.57 -1.30
C ASP A 52 2.17 35.76 -0.97
N ILE A 53 3.29 36.44 -0.82
CA ILE A 53 4.53 35.84 -0.37
C ILE A 53 4.43 35.71 1.15
N TRP A 54 4.23 34.49 1.66
CA TRP A 54 3.93 34.20 3.06
C TRP A 54 4.98 34.69 4.07
N TRP A 55 6.25 34.73 3.65
CA TRP A 55 7.36 35.17 4.48
C TRP A 55 7.61 36.68 4.39
N TRP A 56 6.94 37.44 3.51
CA TRP A 56 7.20 38.85 3.27
C TRP A 56 7.07 39.70 4.53
N GLU A 57 5.98 39.54 5.29
CA GLU A 57 5.74 40.32 6.50
C GLU A 57 6.76 40.02 7.59
N THR A 58 7.21 38.76 7.70
CA THR A 58 8.22 38.34 8.69
C THR A 58 9.57 39.02 8.45
N TYR A 59 9.90 39.31 7.19
CA TYR A 59 11.19 39.91 6.83
C TYR A 59 11.04 41.35 6.33
N ARG A 60 9.92 42.01 6.63
CA ARG A 60 9.62 43.37 6.15
C ARG A 60 10.68 44.40 6.52
N ASP A 61 11.23 44.31 7.73
CA ASP A 61 12.24 45.22 8.26
C ASP A 61 13.61 45.12 7.56
N PHE A 62 13.82 44.09 6.75
CA PHE A 62 15.03 43.93 5.94
C PHE A 62 14.90 44.49 4.53
N PHE A 63 13.74 45.00 4.16
CA PHE A 63 13.51 45.63 2.88
C PHE A 63 13.53 47.15 3.01
N ASN A 64 14.01 47.83 1.99
CA ASN A 64 13.88 49.29 1.90
C ASN A 64 12.41 49.73 1.84
N ASP A 65 12.11 50.92 2.32
CA ASP A 65 10.72 51.41 2.43
C ASP A 65 10.01 51.56 1.08
N ASP A 66 10.74 51.72 0.01
CA ASP A 66 10.25 51.88 -1.37
C ASP A 66 9.91 50.53 -2.04
N VAL A 67 10.27 49.39 -1.42
CA VAL A 67 9.99 48.09 -2.01
C VAL A 67 8.54 47.69 -1.80
N VAL A 68 7.80 47.60 -2.90
CA VAL A 68 6.40 47.16 -2.90
C VAL A 68 6.31 45.65 -2.81
N LYS A 69 5.41 45.16 -1.97
CA LYS A 69 5.15 43.72 -1.82
C LYS A 69 4.75 43.09 -3.16
N PRO A 70 5.58 42.20 -3.75
CA PRO A 70 5.21 41.49 -4.95
C PRO A 70 4.26 40.33 -4.66
N THR A 71 3.57 39.88 -5.69
CA THR A 71 2.79 38.63 -5.64
C THR A 71 3.46 37.54 -6.49
N ASN A 72 3.44 36.30 -6.02
CA ASN A 72 3.88 35.16 -6.82
C ASN A 72 2.78 34.72 -7.77
N THR A 73 2.95 35.00 -9.06
CA THR A 73 2.04 34.55 -10.11
C THR A 73 2.65 33.38 -10.87
N PHE A 74 2.01 32.21 -10.79
CA PHE A 74 2.44 31.01 -11.50
C PHE A 74 1.46 30.69 -12.62
N HIS A 75 1.90 30.85 -13.85
CA HIS A 75 1.14 30.39 -15.00
C HIS A 75 1.35 28.89 -15.23
N PHE A 76 0.28 28.22 -15.64
CA PHE A 76 0.30 26.82 -15.99
C PHE A 76 -0.55 26.55 -17.21
N GLY A 77 -0.25 25.51 -17.94
CA GLY A 77 -0.93 25.18 -19.19
C GLY A 77 -1.05 23.67 -19.37
N MET A 78 -1.88 23.30 -20.32
CA MET A 78 -2.07 21.92 -20.72
C MET A 78 -2.32 21.84 -22.21
N LEU A 79 -1.58 20.98 -22.90
CA LEU A 79 -1.88 20.60 -24.27
C LEU A 79 -2.65 19.30 -24.24
N LEU A 80 -3.92 19.33 -24.63
CA LEU A 80 -4.79 18.15 -24.71
C LEU A 80 -4.87 17.69 -26.15
N CYS A 81 -4.45 16.46 -26.41
CA CYS A 81 -4.35 15.87 -27.74
C CYS A 81 -5.26 14.65 -27.82
N HIS A 82 -6.05 14.54 -28.87
CA HIS A 82 -6.87 13.35 -29.14
C HIS A 82 -6.79 12.96 -30.61
N HIS A 83 -6.69 11.68 -30.86
CA HIS A 83 -6.69 11.13 -32.21
C HIS A 83 -8.10 11.22 -32.82
N THR A 84 -8.21 11.56 -34.09
CA THR A 84 -9.50 11.77 -34.77
C THR A 84 -10.31 10.48 -34.91
N ASP A 85 -9.64 9.37 -35.19
CA ASP A 85 -10.27 8.08 -35.51
C ASP A 85 -10.15 7.03 -34.41
N LYS A 86 -9.28 7.25 -33.41
CA LYS A 86 -9.04 6.33 -32.29
C LYS A 86 -9.36 7.02 -30.96
N PRO A 87 -10.60 6.92 -30.48
CA PRO A 87 -11.07 7.68 -29.33
C PRO A 87 -10.32 7.37 -28.03
N GLU A 88 -9.67 6.22 -27.93
CA GLU A 88 -8.84 5.80 -26.77
C GLU A 88 -7.44 6.46 -26.76
N HIS A 89 -6.96 7.00 -27.89
CA HIS A 89 -5.67 7.66 -27.99
C HIS A 89 -5.79 9.14 -27.60
N ILE A 90 -5.78 9.40 -26.29
CA ILE A 90 -5.89 10.75 -25.73
C ILE A 90 -4.70 10.98 -24.82
N TYR A 91 -4.03 12.11 -25.04
CA TYR A 91 -2.85 12.51 -24.29
C TYR A 91 -3.01 13.93 -23.73
N ALA A 92 -2.42 14.14 -22.55
CA ALA A 92 -2.27 15.46 -21.94
C ALA A 92 -0.80 15.74 -21.66
N VAL A 93 -0.30 16.88 -22.12
CA VAL A 93 1.03 17.38 -21.79
C VAL A 93 0.87 18.49 -20.77
N SER A 94 1.39 18.28 -19.55
CA SER A 94 1.27 19.24 -18.47
C SER A 94 2.43 20.23 -18.45
N LEU A 95 2.14 21.49 -18.21
CA LEU A 95 3.10 22.58 -18.06
C LEU A 95 2.87 23.27 -16.71
N GLY A 96 3.95 23.44 -15.96
CA GLY A 96 3.89 23.98 -14.60
C GLY A 96 3.05 23.11 -13.67
N LYS A 97 2.12 23.70 -12.93
CA LYS A 97 1.29 23.00 -11.92
C LYS A 97 0.04 22.29 -12.51
N ALA A 98 -0.12 22.24 -13.84
CA ALA A 98 -1.32 21.65 -14.46
C ALA A 98 -1.48 20.14 -14.15
N HIS A 99 -0.39 19.43 -13.87
CA HIS A 99 -0.42 18.00 -13.52
C HIS A 99 -1.27 17.67 -12.29
N PHE A 100 -1.43 18.61 -11.33
CA PHE A 100 -2.29 18.39 -10.15
C PHE A 100 -3.76 18.17 -10.50
N TYR A 101 -4.19 18.60 -11.68
CA TYR A 101 -5.58 18.46 -12.12
C TYR A 101 -5.82 17.20 -12.94
N LEU A 102 -4.78 16.39 -13.23
CA LEU A 102 -4.86 15.22 -14.10
C LEU A 102 -5.14 13.91 -13.38
N SER A 103 -4.77 13.76 -12.11
CA SER A 103 -4.72 12.48 -11.41
C SER A 103 -5.98 11.60 -11.50
N LYS A 104 -7.17 12.21 -11.50
CA LYS A 104 -8.46 11.49 -11.59
C LYS A 104 -8.87 11.10 -13.01
N PHE A 105 -8.15 11.53 -14.02
CA PHE A 105 -8.53 11.43 -15.44
C PHE A 105 -7.56 10.60 -16.28
N ILE A 106 -6.41 10.25 -15.72
CA ILE A 106 -5.34 9.56 -16.42
C ILE A 106 -5.39 8.04 -16.20
N GLN A 107 -4.74 7.32 -17.08
CA GLN A 107 -4.34 5.95 -16.86
C GLN A 107 -3.12 5.96 -15.95
N HIS A 108 -3.29 5.49 -14.70
CA HIS A 108 -2.17 5.33 -13.78
C HIS A 108 -1.18 4.30 -14.31
N ASP A 109 0.07 4.43 -13.88
CA ASP A 109 1.19 3.54 -14.26
C ASP A 109 1.48 3.47 -15.77
N PHE A 110 0.91 4.39 -16.60
CA PHE A 110 1.13 4.45 -18.04
C PHE A 110 2.62 4.44 -18.43
N GLY A 111 3.43 5.25 -17.74
CA GLY A 111 4.87 5.26 -17.97
C GLY A 111 5.55 3.95 -17.53
N ILE A 112 5.11 3.33 -16.42
CA ILE A 112 5.63 2.02 -15.98
C ILE A 112 5.29 0.93 -17.00
N ASP A 113 4.08 0.95 -17.58
CA ASP A 113 3.69 0.03 -18.65
C ASP A 113 4.53 0.19 -19.92
N LEU A 114 4.97 1.41 -20.22
CA LEU A 114 5.95 1.68 -21.28
C LEU A 114 7.35 1.20 -20.88
N ALA A 115 7.77 1.43 -19.63
CA ALA A 115 9.10 1.04 -19.17
C ALA A 115 9.35 -0.46 -19.36
N VAL A 116 8.39 -1.33 -19.04
CA VAL A 116 8.55 -2.79 -19.20
C VAL A 116 8.77 -3.22 -20.66
N ARG A 117 8.44 -2.35 -21.64
CA ARG A 117 8.50 -2.63 -23.07
C ARG A 117 9.59 -1.88 -23.84
N MET A 118 10.11 -0.81 -23.26
CA MET A 118 11.06 0.04 -23.99
C MET A 118 12.32 0.44 -23.21
N ALA A 119 12.41 0.11 -21.94
CA ALA A 119 13.52 0.56 -21.12
C ALA A 119 14.73 -0.40 -21.13
N ASP A 120 15.92 0.15 -20.88
CA ASP A 120 17.15 -0.62 -20.64
C ASP A 120 17.40 -0.69 -19.12
N GLU A 121 17.08 -1.81 -18.50
CA GLU A 121 17.16 -2.04 -17.06
C GLU A 121 18.56 -1.76 -16.48
N ASN A 122 19.63 -2.01 -17.26
CA ASN A 122 21.00 -1.78 -16.81
C ASN A 122 21.32 -0.28 -16.61
N THR A 123 20.47 0.60 -17.11
CA THR A 123 20.66 2.06 -17.05
C THR A 123 19.81 2.74 -15.98
N ILE A 124 19.19 2.00 -15.06
CA ILE A 124 18.42 2.57 -13.97
C ILE A 124 19.32 3.46 -13.10
N LEU A 125 19.00 4.75 -13.08
CA LEU A 125 19.64 5.76 -12.23
C LEU A 125 18.86 6.04 -10.96
N LEU A 126 17.52 5.96 -11.05
CA LEU A 126 16.64 6.21 -9.92
C LEU A 126 15.44 5.27 -10.02
N LYS A 127 15.12 4.67 -8.89
CA LYS A 127 13.93 3.84 -8.68
C LYS A 127 13.16 4.38 -7.47
N LYS A 128 11.84 4.57 -7.61
CA LYS A 128 10.95 4.79 -6.48
C LYS A 128 10.02 3.61 -6.38
N SER A 129 9.96 3.02 -5.20
CA SER A 129 9.18 1.82 -4.93
C SER A 129 8.32 2.00 -3.69
N ARG A 130 7.14 1.38 -3.72
CA ARG A 130 6.26 1.20 -2.58
C ARG A 130 6.51 -0.19 -2.00
N TYR A 131 6.62 -0.26 -0.68
CA TYR A 131 6.78 -1.52 0.04
C TYR A 131 5.49 -1.90 0.75
N PHE A 132 5.12 -3.17 0.64
CA PHE A 132 3.93 -3.75 1.27
C PHE A 132 4.26 -4.57 2.50
N THR A 133 5.56 -4.72 2.82
CA THR A 133 6.05 -5.45 3.98
C THR A 133 6.30 -4.50 5.15
N GLY A 134 5.76 -4.83 6.33
CA GLY A 134 5.92 -4.02 7.56
C GLY A 134 5.17 -2.70 7.51
N THR A 135 5.79 -1.66 8.07
CA THR A 135 5.26 -0.29 7.99
C THR A 135 5.25 0.16 6.53
N LYS A 136 4.15 0.74 6.08
CA LYS A 136 4.06 1.31 4.74
C LYS A 136 5.21 2.28 4.51
N ARG A 137 6.01 1.98 3.51
CA ARG A 137 7.21 2.73 3.17
C ARG A 137 7.26 2.99 1.68
N GLN A 138 7.65 4.18 1.33
CA GLN A 138 7.97 4.54 -0.04
C GLN A 138 9.41 5.03 -0.08
N ASP A 139 10.26 4.33 -0.81
CA ASP A 139 11.68 4.63 -0.91
C ASP A 139 12.03 5.16 -2.29
N VAL A 140 12.97 6.08 -2.31
CA VAL A 140 13.62 6.58 -3.53
C VAL A 140 15.08 6.18 -3.47
N SER A 141 15.51 5.31 -4.37
CA SER A 141 16.88 4.83 -4.45
C SER A 141 17.56 5.35 -5.70
N SER A 142 18.79 5.83 -5.58
CA SER A 142 19.62 6.21 -6.72
C SER A 142 20.79 5.23 -6.87
N TYR A 143 21.14 4.92 -8.12
CA TYR A 143 22.13 3.90 -8.44
C TYR A 143 23.23 4.49 -9.33
N GLN A 144 24.48 4.14 -9.04
CA GLN A 144 25.59 4.29 -10.00
C GLN A 144 25.56 3.14 -11.03
N ARG A 145 25.18 1.96 -10.58
CA ARG A 145 24.98 0.77 -11.40
C ARG A 145 23.88 -0.08 -10.76
N PHE A 146 22.79 -0.25 -11.44
CA PHE A 146 21.72 -1.16 -11.05
C PHE A 146 22.08 -2.59 -11.47
N GLN A 147 21.79 -3.57 -10.61
CA GLN A 147 21.92 -4.97 -10.98
C GLN A 147 20.54 -5.46 -11.46
N PRO A 148 20.43 -6.03 -12.66
CA PRO A 148 19.20 -6.66 -13.12
C PRO A 148 18.64 -7.63 -12.06
N ASN A 149 17.34 -7.66 -11.92
CA ASN A 149 16.65 -8.41 -10.87
C ASN A 149 16.99 -7.98 -9.41
N GLY A 150 17.53 -6.77 -9.22
CA GLY A 150 17.82 -6.19 -7.90
C GLY A 150 16.57 -5.62 -7.21
N TYR A 151 15.41 -6.27 -7.34
CA TYR A 151 14.17 -5.87 -6.67
C TYR A 151 14.01 -6.62 -5.35
N GLU A 152 13.42 -5.93 -4.37
CA GLU A 152 13.17 -6.54 -3.07
C GLU A 152 11.82 -7.24 -3.02
N PRO A 153 11.71 -8.36 -2.27
CA PRO A 153 10.43 -9.01 -2.03
C PRO A 153 9.45 -8.05 -1.33
N GLY A 154 8.24 -7.98 -1.89
CA GLY A 154 7.19 -7.11 -1.38
C GLY A 154 7.29 -5.64 -1.82
N GLU A 155 8.16 -5.30 -2.79
CA GLU A 155 8.16 -3.99 -3.42
C GLU A 155 7.34 -3.95 -4.71
N SER A 156 6.74 -2.78 -4.99
CA SER A 156 6.15 -2.42 -6.28
C SER A 156 6.81 -1.16 -6.79
N VAL A 157 7.28 -1.19 -8.03
CA VAL A 157 7.95 -0.05 -8.66
C VAL A 157 6.91 0.93 -9.19
N ASP A 158 6.97 2.18 -8.70
CA ASP A 158 6.06 3.26 -9.08
C ASP A 158 6.72 4.30 -10.01
N HIS A 159 8.06 4.34 -10.07
CA HIS A 159 8.79 5.36 -10.83
C HIS A 159 10.20 4.87 -11.17
N LEU A 160 10.60 5.09 -12.40
CA LEU A 160 11.94 4.78 -12.90
C LEU A 160 12.51 5.96 -13.68
N LYS A 161 13.84 6.19 -13.53
CA LYS A 161 14.60 7.07 -14.39
C LYS A 161 15.73 6.26 -15.02
N LEU A 162 15.65 6.03 -16.32
CA LEU A 162 16.60 5.21 -17.09
C LEU A 162 16.54 5.59 -18.57
N ARG A 163 17.33 4.92 -19.39
CA ARG A 163 17.34 5.11 -20.85
C ARG A 163 16.42 4.09 -21.53
N ALA A 164 15.97 4.41 -22.73
CA ALA A 164 15.33 3.43 -23.59
C ALA A 164 16.34 2.42 -24.14
N SER A 165 15.89 1.22 -24.44
CA SER A 165 16.69 0.16 -25.10
C SER A 165 16.99 0.51 -26.57
N ASP A 166 15.98 1.01 -27.29
CA ASP A 166 16.14 1.54 -28.66
C ASP A 166 16.51 3.03 -28.60
N ARG A 167 17.82 3.29 -28.66
CA ARG A 167 18.37 4.65 -28.59
C ARG A 167 18.28 5.41 -29.90
N ASP A 168 18.20 4.72 -31.01
CA ASP A 168 18.02 5.33 -32.32
C ASP A 168 16.63 5.96 -32.41
N LEU A 169 15.63 5.30 -31.84
CA LEU A 169 14.26 5.77 -31.80
C LEU A 169 14.01 6.85 -30.73
N TRP A 170 14.54 6.65 -29.50
CA TRP A 170 14.19 7.44 -28.31
C TRP A 170 15.32 8.38 -27.84
N GLY A 171 16.51 8.27 -28.43
CA GLY A 171 17.69 9.06 -28.07
C GLY A 171 18.45 8.53 -26.85
N GLU A 172 19.56 9.19 -26.54
CA GLU A 172 20.51 8.78 -25.48
C GLU A 172 20.15 9.33 -24.09
N ARG A 173 19.08 10.13 -23.98
CA ARG A 173 18.73 10.79 -22.72
C ARG A 173 17.94 9.86 -21.81
N ASN A 174 18.03 10.18 -20.51
CA ASN A 174 17.21 9.47 -19.53
C ASN A 174 15.75 9.92 -19.67
N ILE A 175 14.88 8.95 -19.60
CA ILE A 175 13.43 9.10 -19.60
C ILE A 175 12.92 8.79 -18.18
N ILE A 176 11.92 9.50 -17.72
CA ILE A 176 11.25 9.22 -16.47
C ILE A 176 9.93 8.53 -16.79
N PHE A 177 9.71 7.38 -16.16
CA PHE A 177 8.54 6.53 -16.29
C PHE A 177 7.81 6.43 -14.94
N ALA A 178 6.55 6.82 -14.91
CA ALA A 178 5.68 6.80 -13.73
C ALA A 178 4.21 6.72 -14.18
N ASP A 179 3.28 7.47 -13.56
CA ASP A 179 1.93 7.70 -14.10
C ASP A 179 1.96 8.46 -15.45
N SER A 180 3.09 9.01 -15.78
CA SER A 180 3.38 9.70 -17.03
C SER A 180 4.73 9.26 -17.57
N ILE A 181 5.04 9.65 -18.79
CA ILE A 181 6.39 9.61 -19.35
C ILE A 181 6.93 11.02 -19.48
N GLN A 182 8.13 11.28 -18.96
CA GLN A 182 8.79 12.59 -19.10
C GLN A 182 10.05 12.43 -19.94
N MET A 183 10.13 13.22 -21.00
CA MET A 183 11.19 13.15 -22.00
C MET A 183 11.69 14.55 -22.34
N ASP A 184 13.02 14.65 -22.49
CA ASP A 184 13.69 15.86 -23.00
C ASP A 184 13.98 15.69 -24.49
N MET A 185 13.34 16.50 -25.33
CA MET A 185 13.40 16.39 -26.78
C MET A 185 13.60 17.74 -27.46
N ASP A 186 14.31 17.73 -28.59
CA ASP A 186 14.43 18.88 -29.49
C ASP A 186 13.31 18.87 -30.55
N ARG A 187 12.06 18.88 -30.09
CA ARG A 187 10.84 18.80 -30.90
C ARG A 187 9.89 19.95 -30.56
N ASN A 188 9.09 20.38 -31.54
CA ASN A 188 7.99 21.29 -31.29
C ASN A 188 6.74 20.53 -30.76
N PRO A 189 5.80 21.22 -30.06
CA PRO A 189 4.58 20.58 -29.58
C PRO A 189 3.73 19.90 -30.66
N LEU A 190 3.77 20.37 -31.92
CA LEU A 190 3.05 19.74 -33.02
C LEU A 190 3.68 18.41 -33.48
N ASP A 191 4.99 18.24 -33.25
CA ASP A 191 5.70 16.99 -33.60
C ASP A 191 5.37 15.86 -32.62
N LEU A 192 4.68 16.15 -31.50
CA LEU A 192 4.28 15.15 -30.51
C LEU A 192 3.28 14.13 -31.06
N ALA A 193 2.56 14.44 -32.13
CA ALA A 193 1.69 13.48 -32.80
C ALA A 193 2.45 12.19 -33.19
N GLU A 194 3.63 12.34 -33.78
CA GLU A 194 4.51 11.22 -34.12
C GLU A 194 4.99 10.46 -32.87
N ILE A 195 5.25 11.17 -31.79
CA ILE A 195 5.66 10.57 -30.51
C ILE A 195 4.51 9.74 -29.93
N PHE A 196 3.27 10.22 -29.96
CA PHE A 196 2.12 9.48 -29.46
C PHE A 196 1.91 8.16 -30.23
N ASP A 197 2.05 8.19 -31.55
CA ASP A 197 1.96 6.96 -32.36
C ASP A 197 3.06 5.95 -31.98
N ARG A 198 4.28 6.43 -31.74
CA ARG A 198 5.40 5.58 -31.28
C ARG A 198 5.17 5.01 -29.87
N LEU A 199 4.59 5.80 -28.95
CA LEU A 199 4.21 5.33 -27.62
C LEU A 199 3.15 4.23 -27.71
N GLU A 200 2.13 4.38 -28.58
CA GLU A 200 1.11 3.33 -28.79
C GLU A 200 1.72 2.07 -29.40
N ALA A 201 2.63 2.22 -30.36
CA ALA A 201 3.35 1.08 -30.91
C ALA A 201 4.16 0.35 -29.83
N SER A 202 4.84 1.09 -28.96
CA SER A 202 5.59 0.51 -27.83
C SER A 202 4.67 -0.18 -26.82
N MET A 203 3.48 0.39 -26.55
CA MET A 203 2.48 -0.24 -25.66
C MET A 203 1.96 -1.57 -26.19
N GLY A 204 1.91 -1.76 -27.51
CA GLY A 204 1.56 -3.01 -28.18
C GLY A 204 2.72 -4.01 -28.27
N GLY A 205 3.94 -3.65 -27.87
CA GLY A 205 5.12 -4.49 -27.94
C GLY A 205 5.22 -5.52 -26.82
N GLU A 206 6.19 -6.43 -26.95
CA GLU A 206 6.49 -7.43 -25.92
C GLU A 206 7.19 -6.79 -24.70
N GLU A 207 6.99 -7.37 -23.53
CA GLU A 207 7.69 -6.97 -22.32
C GLU A 207 9.14 -7.47 -22.35
N ILE A 208 10.09 -6.56 -22.28
CA ILE A 208 11.53 -6.83 -22.33
C ILE A 208 12.20 -6.84 -20.96
N ILE A 209 11.57 -6.24 -19.96
CA ILE A 209 12.04 -6.29 -18.56
C ILE A 209 10.88 -6.72 -17.65
N ARG A 210 11.22 -7.35 -16.51
CA ARG A 210 10.26 -7.81 -15.53
C ARG A 210 10.32 -6.93 -14.28
N LEU A 211 9.30 -6.11 -14.09
CA LEU A 211 9.18 -5.25 -12.92
C LEU A 211 8.12 -5.80 -11.95
N PRO A 212 8.40 -5.87 -10.63
CA PRO A 212 7.34 -6.05 -9.65
C PRO A 212 6.48 -4.79 -9.65
N LYS A 213 5.22 -4.91 -10.04
CA LYS A 213 4.28 -3.78 -10.17
C LYS A 213 2.85 -4.21 -9.88
N LEU A 214 1.99 -3.22 -9.72
CA LEU A 214 0.55 -3.37 -9.69
C LEU A 214 -0.02 -3.25 -11.10
N GLU A 215 -1.07 -4.02 -11.41
CA GLU A 215 -1.80 -3.98 -12.67
C GLU A 215 -3.26 -3.63 -12.42
N PRO A 216 -3.88 -2.73 -13.21
CA PRO A 216 -5.28 -2.38 -13.03
C PRO A 216 -6.20 -3.59 -13.28
N VAL A 217 -7.32 -3.66 -12.56
CA VAL A 217 -8.34 -4.70 -12.77
C VAL A 217 -9.41 -4.25 -13.75
N THR A 218 -10.18 -5.21 -14.30
CA THR A 218 -11.35 -4.92 -15.16
C THR A 218 -12.49 -4.28 -14.36
N ASP A 219 -13.41 -3.62 -15.06
CA ASP A 219 -14.54 -2.93 -14.41
C ASP A 219 -15.50 -3.92 -13.74
N GLU A 220 -15.70 -5.12 -14.29
CA GLU A 220 -16.53 -6.17 -13.71
C GLU A 220 -15.96 -6.64 -12.36
N LEU A 221 -14.67 -6.95 -12.33
CA LEU A 221 -14.00 -7.39 -11.11
C LEU A 221 -13.95 -6.28 -10.05
N ARG A 222 -13.82 -5.02 -10.48
CA ARG A 222 -13.88 -3.86 -9.58
C ARG A 222 -15.18 -3.82 -8.78
N VAL A 223 -16.33 -4.09 -9.42
CA VAL A 223 -17.64 -4.11 -8.75
C VAL A 223 -17.69 -5.20 -7.68
N GLU A 224 -17.16 -6.38 -7.96
CA GLU A 224 -17.12 -7.48 -6.98
C GLU A 224 -16.20 -7.16 -5.79
N LEU A 225 -15.02 -6.62 -6.06
CA LEU A 225 -14.08 -6.20 -5.02
C LEU A 225 -14.62 -5.04 -4.16
N ASP A 226 -15.39 -4.12 -4.74
CA ASP A 226 -16.07 -3.05 -3.99
C ASP A 226 -17.13 -3.59 -3.02
N LYS A 227 -17.91 -4.59 -3.42
CA LYS A 227 -18.86 -5.28 -2.53
C LYS A 227 -18.14 -5.99 -1.38
N LEU A 228 -17.02 -6.63 -1.69
CA LEU A 228 -16.20 -7.33 -0.71
C LEU A 228 -15.58 -6.35 0.30
N LEU A 229 -15.06 -5.21 -0.17
CA LEU A 229 -14.56 -4.12 0.67
C LEU A 229 -15.62 -3.62 1.64
N LEU A 230 -16.83 -3.34 1.14
CA LEU A 230 -17.95 -2.90 1.98
C LEU A 230 -18.31 -3.94 3.05
N THR A 231 -18.30 -5.22 2.67
CA THR A 231 -18.54 -6.33 3.59
C THR A 231 -17.47 -6.39 4.67
N PHE A 232 -16.19 -6.31 4.32
CA PHE A 232 -15.09 -6.34 5.28
C PHE A 232 -15.14 -5.20 6.29
N ILE A 233 -15.46 -3.98 5.83
CA ILE A 233 -15.59 -2.85 6.75
C ILE A 233 -16.79 -3.08 7.70
N LYS A 234 -17.95 -3.50 7.19
CA LYS A 234 -19.15 -3.74 8.02
C LYS A 234 -18.97 -4.89 9.01
N THR A 235 -18.23 -5.93 8.64
CA THR A 235 -17.99 -7.10 9.52
C THR A 235 -16.72 -6.95 10.36
N ARG A 236 -15.98 -5.86 10.20
CA ARG A 236 -14.68 -5.63 10.85
C ARG A 236 -13.65 -6.72 10.54
N GLN A 237 -13.78 -7.37 9.40
CA GLN A 237 -12.85 -8.39 8.94
C GLN A 237 -11.78 -7.78 8.02
N GLY A 238 -10.59 -8.36 8.06
CA GLY A 238 -9.46 -7.94 7.21
C GLY A 238 -8.72 -6.69 7.73
N ASN A 239 -7.55 -6.43 7.13
CA ASN A 239 -6.71 -5.28 7.45
C ASN A 239 -7.08 -4.06 6.60
N VAL A 240 -8.27 -3.47 6.85
CA VAL A 240 -8.64 -2.20 6.22
C VAL A 240 -8.02 -1.06 7.03
N LYS A 241 -7.23 -0.21 6.38
CA LYS A 241 -6.59 0.95 7.00
C LYS A 241 -7.06 2.24 6.34
N VAL A 242 -7.25 3.28 7.13
CA VAL A 242 -7.46 4.63 6.62
C VAL A 242 -6.10 5.27 6.39
N GLU A 243 -5.87 5.78 5.20
CA GLU A 243 -4.65 6.48 4.81
C GLU A 243 -4.84 7.99 4.94
N GLU A 244 -4.06 8.62 5.80
CA GLU A 244 -4.10 10.08 5.99
C GLU A 244 -3.21 10.83 5.00
N PHE A 245 -2.31 10.12 4.28
CA PHE A 245 -1.30 10.73 3.42
C PHE A 245 -1.52 10.36 1.95
N HIS A 246 -1.80 11.38 1.14
CA HIS A 246 -1.79 11.25 -0.31
C HIS A 246 -0.43 11.68 -0.87
N VAL A 247 0.21 10.77 -1.59
CA VAL A 247 1.39 11.12 -2.39
C VAL A 247 0.91 11.59 -3.76
N TYR A 248 0.84 12.90 -3.96
CA TYR A 248 0.58 13.50 -5.26
C TYR A 248 1.89 13.82 -5.96
N GLY A 249 2.19 13.10 -7.04
CA GLY A 249 3.35 13.38 -7.88
C GLY A 249 4.69 13.28 -7.16
N VAL A 250 5.72 13.89 -7.73
CA VAL A 250 7.11 13.87 -7.25
C VAL A 250 7.33 14.67 -5.95
N ALA A 251 6.35 15.43 -5.50
CA ALA A 251 6.40 16.17 -4.25
C ALA A 251 5.77 15.36 -3.12
N ILE A 252 6.60 14.82 -2.24
CA ILE A 252 6.17 14.35 -0.93
C ILE A 252 5.76 15.60 -0.14
N CYS A 253 4.51 15.98 -0.21
CA CYS A 253 3.95 16.95 0.71
C CYS A 253 3.55 16.21 1.98
N PHE A 254 4.48 16.10 2.93
CA PHE A 254 4.15 15.79 4.31
C PHE A 254 3.37 16.99 4.86
N SER A 255 2.07 16.95 4.79
CA SER A 255 1.26 17.91 5.50
C SER A 255 0.75 17.24 6.77
N PHE A 256 1.49 17.42 7.85
CA PHE A 256 1.02 17.13 9.19
C PHE A 256 0.00 18.21 9.58
N HIS A 257 -1.23 18.05 9.13
CA HIS A 257 -2.29 18.99 9.46
C HIS A 257 -3.34 18.28 10.30
N ASP A 258 -3.73 18.90 11.36
CA ASP A 258 -4.88 18.48 12.14
C ASP A 258 -6.15 18.80 11.34
N TYR A 259 -6.89 17.77 10.97
CA TYR A 259 -8.19 17.88 10.35
C TYR A 259 -9.31 17.41 11.27
N ASP A 260 -10.43 18.10 11.23
CA ASP A 260 -11.70 17.54 11.67
C ASP A 260 -12.34 16.78 10.52
N TYR A 261 -12.76 15.55 10.77
CA TYR A 261 -13.33 14.65 9.78
C TYR A 261 -14.85 14.57 9.93
N ARG A 262 -15.54 14.50 8.79
CA ARG A 262 -16.96 14.21 8.71
C ARG A 262 -17.24 13.15 7.65
N LEU A 263 -17.83 12.02 8.06
CA LEU A 263 -18.37 11.02 7.15
C LEU A 263 -19.72 11.48 6.59
N SER A 264 -19.94 11.21 5.31
CA SER A 264 -21.25 11.39 4.68
C SER A 264 -21.49 10.30 3.62
N ALA A 265 -22.75 9.87 3.51
CA ALA A 265 -23.18 8.92 2.48
C ALA A 265 -24.52 9.33 1.90
N LYS A 266 -24.71 9.15 0.59
CA LYS A 266 -26.01 9.34 -0.05
C LYS A 266 -26.97 8.22 0.41
N LYS A 267 -28.23 8.59 0.69
CA LYS A 267 -29.27 7.60 1.01
C LYS A 267 -29.66 6.83 -0.25
N SER A 268 -29.72 5.51 -0.15
CA SER A 268 -30.17 4.69 -1.26
C SER A 268 -31.65 4.98 -1.56
N GLY A 269 -31.97 5.31 -2.82
CA GLY A 269 -33.33 5.55 -3.28
C GLY A 269 -34.10 6.74 -2.64
N LYS A 270 -33.42 7.62 -1.87
CA LYS A 270 -34.06 8.76 -1.17
C LYS A 270 -33.25 10.05 -1.35
N THR A 271 -33.93 11.20 -1.25
CA THR A 271 -33.27 12.50 -1.16
C THR A 271 -32.60 12.69 0.21
N GLY A 272 -31.34 13.18 0.22
CA GLY A 272 -30.59 13.45 1.45
C GLY A 272 -29.35 12.58 1.62
N ALA A 273 -28.61 12.87 2.67
CA ALA A 273 -27.39 12.15 3.02
C ALA A 273 -27.32 11.89 4.52
N TYR A 274 -26.75 10.76 4.90
CA TYR A 274 -26.29 10.50 6.26
C TYR A 274 -25.04 11.31 6.53
N ARG A 275 -24.85 11.80 7.76
CA ARG A 275 -23.66 12.57 8.15
C ARG A 275 -23.29 12.29 9.59
N LYS A 276 -22.00 12.04 9.85
CA LYS A 276 -21.45 11.85 11.20
C LYS A 276 -20.16 12.67 11.33
N ASN A 277 -20.08 13.52 12.34
CA ASN A 277 -18.82 14.21 12.70
C ASN A 277 -17.98 13.22 13.50
N ILE A 278 -16.70 13.07 13.12
CA ILE A 278 -15.76 12.10 13.72
C ILE A 278 -14.80 12.79 14.69
N GLY A 279 -14.51 14.09 14.50
CA GLY A 279 -13.47 14.80 15.23
C GLY A 279 -12.12 14.73 14.49
N ASN A 280 -11.02 14.73 15.22
CA ASN A 280 -9.67 14.85 14.68
C ASN A 280 -8.95 13.51 14.39
N SER A 281 -9.60 12.38 14.61
CA SER A 281 -9.02 11.05 14.33
C SER A 281 -10.01 10.19 13.57
N LEU A 282 -9.71 9.92 12.30
CA LEU A 282 -10.50 9.02 11.46
C LEU A 282 -9.90 7.61 11.55
N THR A 283 -10.69 6.67 12.05
CA THR A 283 -10.31 5.25 12.16
C THR A 283 -11.23 4.35 11.34
N VAL A 284 -10.78 3.13 11.06
CA VAL A 284 -11.62 2.12 10.40
C VAL A 284 -12.84 1.77 11.25
N ASP A 285 -12.68 1.75 12.58
CA ASP A 285 -13.80 1.48 13.50
C ASP A 285 -14.90 2.54 13.40
N GLU A 286 -14.54 3.83 13.32
CA GLU A 286 -15.48 4.92 13.11
C GLU A 286 -16.25 4.80 11.78
N VAL A 287 -15.55 4.37 10.72
CA VAL A 287 -16.15 4.09 9.42
C VAL A 287 -17.09 2.88 9.51
N SER A 288 -16.66 1.82 10.18
CA SER A 288 -17.44 0.60 10.39
C SER A 288 -18.73 0.91 11.16
N ASP A 289 -18.63 1.64 12.28
CA ASP A 289 -19.80 2.05 13.08
C ASP A 289 -20.79 2.86 12.25
N PHE A 290 -20.30 3.81 11.44
CA PHE A 290 -21.14 4.60 10.55
C PHE A 290 -21.87 3.75 9.51
N LEU A 291 -21.21 2.75 8.92
CA LEU A 291 -21.79 1.85 7.91
C LEU A 291 -22.76 0.82 8.53
N ILE A 292 -22.53 0.40 9.77
CA ILE A 292 -23.43 -0.50 10.52
C ILE A 292 -24.69 0.26 10.92
N GLU A 293 -24.54 1.49 11.44
CA GLU A 293 -25.67 2.36 11.81
C GLU A 293 -26.58 2.67 10.60
N HIS A 294 -25.99 2.77 9.41
CA HIS A 294 -26.68 3.07 8.15
C HIS A 294 -26.59 1.88 7.18
N ASN A 295 -27.18 0.76 7.56
CA ASN A 295 -27.07 -0.53 6.86
C ASN A 295 -27.65 -0.56 5.44
N ASP A 296 -28.49 0.43 5.07
CA ASP A 296 -29.02 0.65 3.71
C ASP A 296 -27.97 1.20 2.72
N ILE A 297 -26.76 1.54 3.18
CA ILE A 297 -25.63 1.86 2.30
C ILE A 297 -25.10 0.55 1.71
N ASP A 298 -25.29 0.36 0.40
CA ASP A 298 -24.93 -0.83 -0.37
C ASP A 298 -23.81 -0.59 -1.39
N ASP A 299 -23.35 0.66 -1.53
CA ASP A 299 -22.25 1.07 -2.42
C ASP A 299 -21.20 1.89 -1.67
N ILE A 300 -19.98 1.38 -1.61
CA ILE A 300 -18.84 2.08 -0.99
C ILE A 300 -18.52 3.41 -1.69
N ASN A 301 -18.81 3.52 -2.98
CA ASN A 301 -18.58 4.73 -3.77
C ASN A 301 -19.55 5.87 -3.43
N ALA A 302 -20.66 5.57 -2.72
CA ALA A 302 -21.59 6.56 -2.21
C ALA A 302 -21.09 7.26 -0.94
N VAL A 303 -20.01 6.77 -0.33
CA VAL A 303 -19.46 7.27 0.93
C VAL A 303 -18.29 8.24 0.69
N SER A 304 -18.30 9.36 1.40
CA SER A 304 -17.26 10.37 1.30
C SER A 304 -16.83 10.89 2.66
N VAL A 305 -15.61 11.39 2.72
CA VAL A 305 -14.99 12.01 3.90
C VAL A 305 -14.71 13.47 3.59
N GLN A 306 -15.23 14.36 4.41
CA GLN A 306 -14.89 15.78 4.39
C GLN A 306 -13.79 16.05 5.40
N PHE A 307 -12.76 16.71 4.95
CA PHE A 307 -11.61 17.18 5.70
C PHE A 307 -11.78 18.68 5.94
N LYS A 308 -11.67 19.13 7.18
CA LYS A 308 -11.80 20.53 7.56
C LYS A 308 -10.61 20.93 8.42
N SER A 309 -9.90 21.99 8.00
CA SER A 309 -8.83 22.61 8.78
C SER A 309 -9.00 24.13 8.76
N GLY A 310 -8.62 24.79 9.86
CA GLY A 310 -8.61 26.24 9.92
C GLY A 310 -7.68 26.89 8.90
N ASP A 311 -6.54 26.27 8.64
CA ASP A 311 -5.46 26.82 7.80
C ASP A 311 -5.57 26.39 6.32
N HIS A 312 -6.14 25.21 6.05
CA HIS A 312 -6.15 24.58 4.71
C HIS A 312 -7.53 24.49 4.08
N GLY A 313 -8.56 25.05 4.73
CA GLY A 313 -9.92 25.06 4.21
C GLY A 313 -10.66 23.74 4.33
N VAL A 314 -11.63 23.51 3.44
CA VAL A 314 -12.51 22.34 3.44
C VAL A 314 -12.45 21.67 2.07
N PHE A 315 -12.19 20.36 2.06
CA PHE A 315 -12.29 19.54 0.85
C PHE A 315 -12.94 18.19 1.16
N THR A 316 -13.40 17.50 0.13
CA THR A 316 -14.09 16.20 0.27
C THR A 316 -13.49 15.20 -0.70
N GLN A 317 -13.24 13.98 -0.20
CA GLN A 317 -12.76 12.84 -0.98
C GLN A 317 -13.72 11.66 -0.85
N ALA A 318 -13.74 10.77 -1.84
CA ALA A 318 -14.42 9.50 -1.67
C ALA A 318 -13.72 8.67 -0.57
N LEU A 319 -14.49 8.00 0.28
CA LEU A 319 -13.91 7.13 1.32
C LEU A 319 -12.92 6.13 0.72
N LYS A 320 -13.28 5.52 -0.40
CA LYS A 320 -12.45 4.53 -1.09
C LYS A 320 -11.07 5.07 -1.51
N GLU A 321 -10.94 6.39 -1.76
CA GLU A 321 -9.67 7.03 -2.15
C GLU A 321 -8.64 7.07 -1.00
N ILE A 322 -9.10 6.95 0.26
CA ILE A 322 -8.25 7.01 1.44
C ILE A 322 -8.08 5.64 2.12
N LEU A 323 -8.63 4.58 1.53
CA LEU A 323 -8.48 3.22 2.04
C LEU A 323 -7.39 2.46 1.30
N ASP A 324 -6.70 1.62 2.05
CA ASP A 324 -5.75 0.63 1.56
C ASP A 324 -6.20 -0.76 2.00
N LEU A 325 -6.22 -1.71 1.07
CA LEU A 325 -6.58 -3.10 1.38
C LEU A 325 -5.86 -4.08 0.44
N PRO A 326 -4.84 -4.80 0.92
CA PRO A 326 -4.37 -6.00 0.25
C PRO A 326 -5.32 -7.16 0.53
N ILE A 327 -5.77 -7.87 -0.48
CA ILE A 327 -6.74 -8.95 -0.38
C ILE A 327 -6.45 -10.08 -1.36
N ALA A 328 -6.73 -11.33 -0.93
CA ALA A 328 -6.83 -12.48 -1.82
C ALA A 328 -8.31 -12.72 -2.19
N TYR A 329 -8.58 -12.93 -3.46
CA TYR A 329 -9.90 -13.23 -3.98
C TYR A 329 -9.79 -14.08 -5.25
N ASP A 330 -10.56 -15.16 -5.35
CA ASP A 330 -10.58 -16.09 -6.48
C ASP A 330 -9.17 -16.55 -6.94
N GLY A 331 -8.31 -16.90 -5.98
CA GLY A 331 -6.93 -17.38 -6.24
C GLY A 331 -5.94 -16.31 -6.67
N TYR A 332 -6.34 -15.05 -6.74
CA TYR A 332 -5.47 -13.92 -7.07
C TYR A 332 -5.33 -12.95 -5.90
N HIS A 333 -4.31 -12.09 -5.98
CA HIS A 333 -3.99 -11.10 -4.96
C HIS A 333 -4.17 -9.68 -5.50
N TYR A 334 -4.95 -8.88 -4.78
CA TYR A 334 -5.35 -7.53 -5.17
C TYR A 334 -4.96 -6.50 -4.12
N PHE A 335 -4.89 -5.26 -4.54
CA PHE A 335 -4.62 -4.13 -3.67
C PHE A 335 -5.49 -2.94 -4.06
N LEU A 336 -6.16 -2.36 -3.06
CA LEU A 336 -6.89 -1.09 -3.20
C LEU A 336 -5.92 0.07 -3.00
N ARG A 337 -5.86 0.99 -3.96
CA ARG A 337 -5.01 2.19 -3.92
C ARG A 337 -5.72 3.37 -4.59
N ASN A 338 -5.78 4.51 -3.92
CA ASN A 338 -6.37 5.75 -4.45
C ASN A 338 -7.78 5.56 -5.05
N GLY A 339 -8.57 4.66 -4.46
CA GLY A 339 -9.92 4.35 -4.92
C GLY A 339 -10.02 3.39 -6.11
N ASP A 340 -8.91 2.92 -6.66
CA ASP A 340 -8.88 1.93 -7.74
C ASP A 340 -8.26 0.61 -7.26
N TRP A 341 -8.74 -0.51 -7.84
CA TRP A 341 -8.23 -1.83 -7.58
C TRP A 341 -7.13 -2.22 -8.54
N TYR A 342 -6.11 -2.88 -8.01
CA TYR A 342 -4.97 -3.41 -8.75
C TYR A 342 -4.74 -4.87 -8.39
N LYS A 343 -4.16 -5.62 -9.30
CA LYS A 343 -3.66 -6.97 -9.10
C LYS A 343 -2.15 -6.90 -8.88
N PHE A 344 -1.61 -7.64 -7.91
CA PHE A 344 -0.17 -7.88 -7.85
C PHE A 344 0.24 -8.73 -9.05
N ASN A 345 1.20 -8.26 -9.83
CA ASN A 345 1.64 -9.00 -10.99
C ASN A 345 2.47 -10.25 -10.62
N GLN A 346 2.66 -11.14 -11.59
CA GLN A 346 3.38 -12.39 -11.35
C GLN A 346 4.81 -12.15 -10.85
N THR A 347 5.50 -11.15 -11.38
CA THR A 347 6.87 -10.80 -10.95
C THR A 347 6.92 -10.44 -9.46
N PHE A 348 5.97 -9.65 -8.97
CA PHE A 348 5.86 -9.34 -7.54
C PHE A 348 5.68 -10.61 -6.71
N MET A 349 4.78 -11.49 -7.14
CA MET A 349 4.51 -12.75 -6.44
C MET A 349 5.71 -13.70 -6.48
N ASP A 350 6.45 -13.75 -7.59
CA ASP A 350 7.64 -14.59 -7.72
C ASP A 350 8.74 -14.16 -6.75
N TYR A 351 9.01 -12.84 -6.65
CA TYR A 351 9.98 -12.33 -5.67
C TYR A 351 9.57 -12.62 -4.23
N LEU A 352 8.30 -12.40 -3.90
CA LEU A 352 7.77 -12.67 -2.55
C LEU A 352 7.86 -14.15 -2.20
N LYS A 353 7.35 -15.04 -3.06
CA LYS A 353 7.38 -16.48 -2.82
C LYS A 353 8.80 -17.04 -2.77
N HIS A 354 9.68 -16.60 -3.68
CA HIS A 354 11.08 -17.02 -3.66
C HIS A 354 11.77 -16.64 -2.35
N SER A 355 11.51 -15.45 -1.83
CA SER A 355 12.04 -15.03 -0.54
C SER A 355 11.54 -15.91 0.61
N LEU A 356 10.24 -16.18 0.65
CA LEU A 356 9.62 -17.00 1.68
C LEU A 356 10.09 -18.46 1.62
N ASP A 357 10.34 -19.01 0.43
CA ASP A 357 10.87 -20.36 0.23
C ASP A 357 12.33 -20.50 0.72
N THR A 358 13.02 -19.39 1.04
CA THR A 358 14.35 -19.42 1.68
C THR A 358 14.30 -19.62 3.19
N ILE A 359 13.12 -19.59 3.81
CA ILE A 359 12.96 -19.84 5.24
C ILE A 359 13.00 -21.36 5.47
N ASP A 360 13.82 -21.78 6.43
CA ASP A 360 13.87 -23.18 6.86
C ASP A 360 12.50 -23.60 7.41
N THR A 361 11.80 -24.46 6.66
CA THR A 361 10.45 -24.92 6.98
C THR A 361 10.47 -26.40 7.33
N VAL A 362 9.97 -26.73 8.51
CA VAL A 362 9.98 -28.11 9.04
C VAL A 362 8.55 -28.56 9.34
N LEU A 363 8.14 -29.67 8.74
CA LEU A 363 6.89 -30.33 9.07
C LEU A 363 7.02 -31.06 10.41
N LYS A 364 6.07 -30.81 11.30
CA LYS A 364 6.01 -31.39 12.64
C LYS A 364 4.81 -32.31 12.79
N GLU A 365 4.77 -33.08 13.90
CA GLU A 365 3.66 -33.95 14.21
C GLU A 365 2.32 -33.21 14.25
N PRO A 366 1.24 -33.86 13.81
CA PRO A 366 -0.08 -33.26 13.79
C PRO A 366 -0.65 -33.07 15.20
N LEU A 367 -1.56 -32.13 15.34
CA LEU A 367 -2.48 -32.02 16.46
C LEU A 367 -3.67 -32.94 16.21
N ASP A 368 -3.94 -33.87 17.10
CA ASP A 368 -5.13 -34.74 17.07
C ASP A 368 -6.24 -34.12 17.94
N GLU A 369 -7.38 -33.81 17.34
CA GLU A 369 -8.51 -33.19 18.04
C GLU A 369 -9.12 -34.14 19.09
N ALA A 370 -9.14 -35.45 18.85
CA ALA A 370 -9.68 -36.42 19.82
C ALA A 370 -8.83 -36.45 21.10
N ASP A 371 -7.50 -36.38 20.97
CA ASP A 371 -6.59 -36.32 22.11
C ASP A 371 -6.78 -35.00 22.89
N TYR A 372 -6.93 -33.88 22.19
CA TYR A 372 -7.24 -32.61 22.83
C TYR A 372 -8.56 -32.64 23.60
N ILE A 373 -9.63 -33.16 22.99
CA ILE A 373 -10.96 -33.24 23.63
C ILE A 373 -10.87 -34.09 24.91
N ARG A 374 -10.19 -35.25 24.86
CA ARG A 374 -9.99 -36.12 26.02
C ARG A 374 -9.26 -35.39 27.15
N TRP A 375 -8.14 -34.73 26.84
CA TRP A 375 -7.36 -33.95 27.81
C TRP A 375 -8.19 -32.80 28.41
N ARG A 376 -8.94 -32.08 27.56
CA ARG A 376 -9.81 -30.96 27.99
C ARG A 376 -10.87 -31.43 28.96
N ASP A 377 -11.58 -32.54 28.65
CA ASP A 377 -12.67 -33.05 29.44
C ASP A 377 -12.18 -33.61 30.78
N GLU A 378 -11.05 -34.34 30.80
CA GLU A 378 -10.40 -34.81 32.03
C GLU A 378 -9.95 -33.63 32.91
N LYS A 379 -9.40 -32.58 32.32
CA LYS A 379 -8.97 -31.38 33.05
C LYS A 379 -10.16 -30.60 33.60
N GLN A 380 -11.23 -30.47 32.82
CA GLN A 380 -12.45 -29.80 33.25
C GLN A 380 -13.10 -30.51 34.44
N LEU A 381 -13.15 -31.84 34.43
CA LEU A 381 -13.65 -32.64 35.58
C LEU A 381 -12.84 -32.37 36.86
N LYS A 382 -11.53 -32.27 36.79
CA LYS A 382 -10.68 -31.90 37.93
C LYS A 382 -10.95 -30.49 38.44
N ILE A 383 -11.12 -29.54 37.52
CA ILE A 383 -11.45 -28.15 37.86
C ILE A 383 -12.81 -28.08 38.57
N ASP A 384 -13.81 -28.77 38.07
CA ASP A 384 -15.17 -28.81 38.63
C ASP A 384 -15.20 -29.49 40.00
N ALA A 385 -14.34 -30.52 40.21
CA ALA A 385 -14.15 -31.19 41.48
C ALA A 385 -13.27 -30.41 42.50
N ASN A 386 -12.76 -29.22 42.13
CA ASN A 386 -11.77 -28.44 42.89
C ASN A 386 -10.48 -29.25 43.22
N GLU A 387 -10.12 -30.18 42.37
CA GLU A 387 -8.84 -30.89 42.48
C GLU A 387 -7.68 -30.00 42.03
N PRO A 388 -6.47 -30.24 42.53
CA PRO A 388 -5.27 -29.51 42.11
C PRO A 388 -5.01 -29.65 40.62
N VAL A 389 -4.92 -28.53 39.88
CA VAL A 389 -4.47 -28.47 38.50
C VAL A 389 -3.34 -27.44 38.37
N ASP A 390 -2.48 -27.63 37.41
CA ASP A 390 -1.36 -26.74 37.12
C ASP A 390 -1.82 -25.31 36.75
N ASP A 391 -2.87 -25.23 35.93
CA ASP A 391 -3.63 -24.00 35.59
C ASP A 391 -5.06 -24.37 35.19
N LYS A 392 -5.91 -23.34 34.92
CA LYS A 392 -7.31 -23.56 34.52
C LYS A 392 -7.52 -23.41 33.01
N LEU A 393 -6.45 -23.43 32.21
CA LEU A 393 -6.53 -23.24 30.76
C LEU A 393 -6.92 -24.55 30.08
N THR A 394 -7.94 -24.49 29.23
CA THR A 394 -8.50 -25.67 28.53
C THR A 394 -8.59 -25.50 27.01
N TYR A 395 -7.97 -24.46 26.44
CA TYR A 395 -7.99 -24.22 25.00
C TYR A 395 -6.91 -25.00 24.24
N ARG A 396 -7.04 -25.13 22.91
CA ARG A 396 -6.18 -26.00 22.07
C ARG A 396 -4.70 -25.65 22.14
N GLU A 397 -4.34 -24.37 22.06
CA GLU A 397 -2.93 -23.94 22.12
C GLU A 397 -2.28 -24.33 23.44
N SER A 398 -2.99 -24.18 24.58
CA SER A 398 -2.48 -24.63 25.88
C SER A 398 -2.24 -26.14 25.93
N TYR A 399 -3.14 -26.95 25.37
CA TYR A 399 -2.94 -28.38 25.24
C TYR A 399 -1.71 -28.72 24.39
N PHE A 400 -1.65 -28.11 23.20
CA PHE A 400 -0.57 -28.34 22.24
C PHE A 400 0.80 -28.00 22.86
N ASN A 401 0.93 -26.79 23.44
CA ASN A 401 2.17 -26.36 24.06
C ASN A 401 2.62 -27.28 25.19
N LYS A 402 1.71 -27.74 26.07
CA LYS A 402 2.01 -28.67 27.13
C LYS A 402 2.42 -30.06 26.62
N LYS A 403 1.75 -30.54 25.59
CA LYS A 403 2.13 -31.80 24.93
C LYS A 403 3.54 -31.70 24.36
N GLN A 404 3.90 -30.61 23.69
CA GLN A 404 5.26 -30.40 23.19
C GLN A 404 6.30 -30.37 24.32
N CYS A 405 5.97 -29.76 25.46
CA CYS A 405 6.86 -29.80 26.63
C CYS A 405 7.06 -31.22 27.16
N THR A 406 5.99 -32.01 27.29
CA THR A 406 6.03 -33.35 27.85
C THR A 406 6.71 -34.35 26.91
N ASP A 407 6.34 -34.34 25.63
CA ASP A 407 6.74 -35.38 24.69
C ASP A 407 8.07 -35.05 24.02
N HIS A 408 8.39 -33.77 23.85
CA HIS A 408 9.54 -33.33 23.07
C HIS A 408 10.52 -32.42 23.83
N GLY A 409 10.29 -32.17 25.12
CA GLY A 409 11.22 -31.43 25.99
C GLY A 409 11.35 -29.94 25.65
N TYR A 410 10.30 -29.32 25.13
CA TYR A 410 10.22 -27.87 25.03
C TYR A 410 10.03 -27.24 26.42
N VAL A 411 10.48 -26.02 26.58
CA VAL A 411 10.22 -25.20 27.78
C VAL A 411 9.04 -24.28 27.51
N LEU A 412 8.05 -24.31 28.37
CA LEU A 412 6.88 -23.47 28.29
C LEU A 412 7.22 -22.04 28.71
N LEU A 413 7.01 -21.09 27.80
CA LEU A 413 7.13 -19.65 28.06
C LEU A 413 5.76 -18.95 28.07
N ASP A 414 4.70 -19.68 27.72
CA ASP A 414 3.32 -19.16 27.63
C ASP A 414 3.01 -18.28 28.84
N ARG A 415 2.58 -17.04 28.57
CA ARG A 415 2.23 -16.00 29.55
C ARG A 415 3.35 -15.55 30.50
N GLN A 416 4.61 -15.78 30.21
CA GLN A 416 5.69 -15.04 30.83
C GLN A 416 5.63 -13.59 30.32
N LEU A 417 4.78 -12.80 30.97
CA LEU A 417 4.56 -11.40 30.62
C LEU A 417 5.68 -10.57 31.21
N THR A 418 6.53 -10.05 30.37
CA THR A 418 7.59 -9.12 30.78
C THR A 418 7.05 -7.68 30.75
N GLN A 419 7.36 -6.91 31.79
CA GLN A 419 6.95 -5.52 31.87
C GLN A 419 7.90 -4.67 31.03
N LEU A 420 7.36 -3.92 30.07
CA LEU A 420 8.12 -2.86 29.40
C LEU A 420 8.62 -1.85 30.45
N GLN A 421 9.93 -1.61 30.46
CA GLN A 421 10.52 -0.51 31.22
C GLN A 421 10.12 0.81 30.55
N SER A 422 9.00 1.38 30.96
CA SER A 422 8.57 2.68 30.45
C SER A 422 9.49 3.78 30.99
N MET A 423 10.13 4.54 30.11
CA MET A 423 10.86 5.78 30.49
C MET A 423 9.94 6.88 31.02
N GLU A 424 8.63 6.79 30.87
CA GLU A 424 7.66 7.76 31.37
C GLU A 424 6.94 7.23 32.61
N ARG A 425 7.20 7.85 33.74
CA ARG A 425 6.46 7.61 34.99
C ARG A 425 4.98 7.98 34.80
N GLY A 426 4.11 6.96 34.86
CA GLY A 426 2.65 7.16 34.95
C GLY A 426 1.80 6.70 33.78
N LYS A 427 2.36 6.11 32.71
CA LYS A 427 1.58 5.46 31.63
C LYS A 427 1.32 3.98 31.93
N ARG A 428 0.20 3.44 31.41
CA ARG A 428 -0.17 2.02 31.51
C ARG A 428 1.01 1.14 31.12
N GLN A 429 1.39 0.23 32.01
CA GLN A 429 2.38 -0.80 31.70
C GLN A 429 1.81 -1.72 30.61
N TYR A 430 2.42 -1.71 29.44
CA TYR A 430 2.14 -2.71 28.41
C TYR A 430 2.86 -4.00 28.81
N ARG A 431 2.10 -5.10 28.81
CA ARG A 431 2.63 -6.44 29.01
C ARG A 431 2.84 -7.05 27.64
N VAL A 432 4.05 -7.51 27.35
CA VAL A 432 4.39 -8.18 26.09
C VAL A 432 4.59 -9.66 26.40
N GLU A 433 3.94 -10.52 25.65
CA GLU A 433 4.18 -11.96 25.68
C GLU A 433 5.41 -12.24 24.82
N VAL A 434 6.42 -12.90 25.41
CA VAL A 434 7.71 -13.09 24.77
C VAL A 434 7.63 -14.13 23.65
N ALA A 435 7.09 -15.31 23.95
CA ALA A 435 6.85 -16.44 23.04
C ALA A 435 6.05 -17.51 23.79
N ASP A 436 5.65 -18.58 23.09
CA ASP A 436 4.94 -19.72 23.69
C ASP A 436 5.91 -20.80 24.20
N LEU A 437 6.91 -21.12 23.40
CA LEU A 437 7.85 -22.22 23.65
C LEU A 437 9.30 -21.79 23.44
N PHE A 438 10.21 -22.52 24.13
CA PHE A 438 11.64 -22.38 23.93
C PHE A 438 12.29 -23.75 23.84
N LYS A 439 13.22 -23.95 22.89
CA LYS A 439 14.05 -25.12 22.76
C LYS A 439 15.27 -24.84 21.89
N ASP A 440 16.41 -25.42 22.25
CA ASP A 440 17.65 -25.42 21.45
C ASP A 440 18.08 -24.02 20.96
N LYS A 441 17.97 -23.02 21.84
CA LYS A 441 18.22 -21.60 21.55
C LYS A 441 17.26 -20.98 20.52
N GLU A 442 16.05 -21.48 20.43
CA GLU A 442 14.96 -20.93 19.63
C GLU A 442 13.82 -20.44 20.50
N ILE A 443 13.33 -19.25 20.22
CA ILE A 443 12.04 -18.74 20.71
C ILE A 443 10.97 -19.04 19.68
N ILE A 444 9.83 -19.59 20.11
CA ILE A 444 8.82 -20.14 19.21
C ILE A 444 7.45 -19.59 19.58
N SER A 445 6.81 -18.91 18.64
CA SER A 445 5.42 -18.47 18.76
C SER A 445 4.51 -19.46 18.05
N VAL A 446 3.48 -19.96 18.75
CA VAL A 446 2.58 -21.01 18.27
C VAL A 446 1.21 -20.42 17.94
N LYS A 447 0.62 -20.81 16.82
CA LYS A 447 -0.77 -20.43 16.47
C LYS A 447 -1.53 -21.57 15.81
N ILE A 448 -2.71 -21.86 16.36
CA ILE A 448 -3.66 -22.81 15.81
C ILE A 448 -4.84 -22.01 15.24
N SER A 449 -4.87 -21.78 13.97
CA SER A 449 -5.95 -21.02 13.31
C SER A 449 -5.91 -21.16 11.79
N GLU A 450 -7.10 -21.04 11.17
CA GLU A 450 -7.30 -20.87 9.72
C GLU A 450 -7.54 -19.40 9.35
N THR A 451 -7.69 -18.54 10.34
CA THR A 451 -8.04 -17.14 10.14
C THR A 451 -6.80 -16.30 9.93
N SER A 452 -6.64 -15.71 8.74
CA SER A 452 -5.48 -14.87 8.41
C SER A 452 -5.20 -13.77 9.44
N SER A 453 -6.24 -13.15 10.02
CA SER A 453 -6.06 -12.08 11.02
C SER A 453 -5.42 -12.57 12.32
N GLU A 454 -5.79 -13.76 12.79
CA GLU A 454 -5.18 -14.34 13.99
C GLU A 454 -3.74 -14.79 13.74
N LEU A 455 -3.48 -15.36 12.56
CA LEU A 455 -2.13 -15.74 12.15
C LEU A 455 -1.22 -14.50 12.03
N ILE A 456 -1.70 -13.43 11.42
CA ILE A 456 -0.95 -12.16 11.29
C ILE A 456 -0.69 -11.56 12.67
N TYR A 457 -1.69 -11.56 13.56
CA TYR A 457 -1.52 -11.06 14.93
C TYR A 457 -0.39 -11.80 15.67
N ASN A 458 -0.33 -13.12 15.56
CA ASN A 458 0.76 -13.93 16.15
C ASN A 458 2.13 -13.59 15.54
N ILE A 459 2.20 -13.38 14.21
CA ILE A 459 3.44 -12.96 13.54
C ILE A 459 3.90 -11.58 14.05
N GLU A 460 2.97 -10.62 14.22
CA GLU A 460 3.27 -9.29 14.73
C GLU A 460 3.73 -9.33 16.19
N GLN A 461 3.08 -10.13 17.05
CA GLN A 461 3.52 -10.35 18.43
C GLN A 461 4.94 -10.92 18.48
N SER A 462 5.24 -11.95 17.69
CA SER A 462 6.57 -12.55 17.61
C SER A 462 7.61 -11.52 17.14
N ARG A 463 7.27 -10.71 16.13
CA ARG A 463 8.13 -9.64 15.61
C ARG A 463 8.48 -8.63 16.72
N ASP A 464 7.46 -8.12 17.39
CA ASP A 464 7.62 -7.09 18.42
C ASP A 464 8.39 -7.63 19.63
N ALA A 465 8.13 -8.86 20.04
CA ALA A 465 8.87 -9.51 21.14
C ALA A 465 10.36 -9.66 20.82
N VAL A 466 10.70 -10.17 19.62
CA VAL A 466 12.10 -10.33 19.19
C VAL A 466 12.81 -8.97 19.13
N GLU A 467 12.15 -7.94 18.62
CA GLU A 467 12.71 -6.60 18.53
C GLU A 467 12.98 -6.01 19.92
N LEU A 468 12.02 -6.10 20.85
CA LEU A 468 12.13 -5.58 22.21
C LEU A 468 13.22 -6.30 23.01
N ILE A 469 13.34 -7.62 22.90
CA ILE A 469 14.41 -8.37 23.56
C ILE A 469 15.78 -7.93 23.02
N ARG A 470 15.94 -7.80 21.71
CA ARG A 470 17.22 -7.44 21.08
C ARG A 470 17.63 -5.99 21.32
N ARG A 471 16.69 -5.13 21.67
CA ARG A 471 16.95 -3.73 22.11
C ARG A 471 17.16 -3.59 23.61
N ASP A 472 17.18 -4.71 24.35
CA ASP A 472 17.25 -4.74 25.82
C ASP A 472 16.09 -3.93 26.50
N GLU A 473 14.94 -3.83 25.81
CA GLU A 473 13.75 -3.17 26.36
C GLU A 473 12.91 -4.09 27.23
N ILE A 474 13.08 -5.41 27.09
CA ILE A 474 12.52 -6.45 27.95
C ILE A 474 13.61 -7.45 28.35
N GLU A 475 13.55 -7.92 29.60
CA GLU A 475 14.47 -8.93 30.11
C GLU A 475 14.07 -10.33 29.63
N PHE A 476 15.05 -11.07 29.10
CA PHE A 476 14.91 -12.47 28.73
C PHE A 476 16.19 -13.22 29.06
N ASP A 477 16.12 -14.11 30.05
CA ASP A 477 17.31 -14.73 30.65
C ASP A 477 17.99 -15.82 29.81
N GLN A 478 17.40 -16.17 28.66
CA GLN A 478 17.93 -17.25 27.81
C GLN A 478 18.54 -16.67 26.54
N GLU A 479 19.74 -17.15 26.20
CA GLU A 479 20.37 -16.82 24.93
C GLU A 479 19.68 -17.58 23.79
N PHE A 480 19.30 -16.86 22.71
CA PHE A 480 18.71 -17.45 21.52
C PHE A 480 19.38 -16.95 20.25
N THR A 481 19.39 -17.81 19.22
CA THR A 481 20.00 -17.59 17.92
C THR A 481 18.99 -17.72 16.77
N ALA A 482 17.80 -18.18 17.07
CA ALA A 482 16.72 -18.33 16.09
C ALA A 482 15.37 -17.91 16.69
N ALA A 483 14.49 -17.47 15.81
CA ALA A 483 13.08 -17.25 16.10
C ALA A 483 12.24 -18.11 15.14
N ALA A 484 11.22 -18.76 15.67
CA ALA A 484 10.36 -19.64 14.90
C ALA A 484 8.88 -19.26 15.05
N LEU A 485 8.12 -19.46 13.98
CA LEU A 485 6.67 -19.41 13.96
C LEU A 485 6.16 -20.86 13.75
N TRP A 486 5.31 -21.32 14.63
CA TRP A 486 4.71 -22.65 14.53
C TRP A 486 3.22 -22.53 14.24
N PHE A 487 2.86 -22.86 13.02
CA PHE A 487 1.46 -22.82 12.58
C PHE A 487 0.86 -24.23 12.57
N VAL A 488 -0.36 -24.35 13.06
CA VAL A 488 -1.12 -25.59 13.04
C VAL A 488 -2.39 -25.34 12.21
N PHE A 489 -2.45 -25.93 11.01
CA PHE A 489 -3.50 -25.74 10.01
C PHE A 489 -4.42 -26.95 9.89
N GLU A 490 -5.69 -26.72 9.57
CA GLU A 490 -6.64 -27.80 9.23
C GLU A 490 -6.38 -28.33 7.81
N ASP A 491 -5.98 -27.45 6.90
CA ASP A 491 -5.57 -27.82 5.55
C ASP A 491 -4.18 -28.47 5.52
N GLU A 492 -3.93 -29.31 4.53
CA GLU A 492 -2.62 -29.93 4.33
C GLU A 492 -1.70 -28.94 3.60
N ILE A 493 -0.97 -28.15 4.37
CA ILE A 493 0.00 -27.16 3.90
C ILE A 493 1.41 -27.71 4.15
N GLN A 494 2.20 -27.81 3.08
CA GLN A 494 3.60 -28.24 3.15
C GLN A 494 4.58 -27.06 3.13
N ARG A 495 4.21 -25.98 2.44
CA ARG A 495 4.99 -24.74 2.34
C ARG A 495 4.11 -23.57 2.66
N ILE A 496 4.67 -22.61 3.37
CA ILE A 496 3.93 -21.42 3.79
C ILE A 496 3.38 -20.61 2.62
N THR A 497 4.03 -20.70 1.45
CA THR A 497 3.63 -20.05 0.20
C THR A 497 2.36 -20.64 -0.44
N GLU A 498 1.86 -21.77 0.08
CA GLU A 498 0.60 -22.39 -0.33
C GLU A 498 -0.61 -21.74 0.36
N PHE A 499 -0.39 -21.03 1.47
CA PHE A 499 -1.46 -20.33 2.18
C PHE A 499 -1.97 -19.14 1.35
N ASN A 500 -3.26 -19.16 1.01
CA ASN A 500 -3.85 -18.19 0.07
C ASN A 500 -4.26 -16.88 0.77
N SER A 501 -3.28 -16.15 1.34
CA SER A 501 -3.49 -14.82 1.88
C SER A 501 -2.27 -13.95 1.66
N ILE A 502 -2.39 -12.96 0.77
CA ILE A 502 -1.30 -12.01 0.51
C ILE A 502 -0.88 -11.24 1.76
N GLN A 503 -1.81 -10.91 2.64
CA GLN A 503 -1.54 -10.22 3.90
C GLN A 503 -0.65 -11.08 4.81
N PHE A 504 -0.97 -12.35 4.94
CA PHE A 504 -0.21 -13.32 5.72
C PHE A 504 1.21 -13.49 5.14
N LEU A 505 1.34 -13.67 3.83
CA LEU A 505 2.64 -13.81 3.17
C LEU A 505 3.51 -12.56 3.36
N LEU A 506 2.93 -11.37 3.25
CA LEU A 506 3.63 -10.09 3.49
C LEU A 506 4.02 -9.90 4.95
N ALA A 507 3.20 -10.38 5.90
CA ALA A 507 3.53 -10.34 7.33
C ALA A 507 4.72 -11.24 7.64
N ILE A 508 4.77 -12.46 7.10
CA ILE A 508 5.92 -13.36 7.25
C ILE A 508 7.18 -12.76 6.62
N GLU A 509 7.07 -12.17 5.43
CA GLU A 509 8.21 -11.49 4.79
C GLU A 509 8.76 -10.36 5.67
N SER A 510 7.89 -9.55 6.26
CA SER A 510 8.27 -8.50 7.20
C SER A 510 8.97 -9.06 8.44
N TRP A 511 8.43 -10.14 9.01
CA TRP A 511 8.97 -10.80 10.18
C TRP A 511 10.36 -11.41 9.88
N GLN A 512 10.52 -12.16 8.79
CA GLN A 512 11.80 -12.76 8.46
C GLN A 512 12.90 -11.73 8.19
N LYS A 513 12.57 -10.59 7.54
CA LYS A 513 13.50 -9.49 7.32
C LYS A 513 14.00 -8.91 8.64
N LEU A 514 13.09 -8.68 9.59
CA LEU A 514 13.46 -8.21 10.93
C LEU A 514 14.34 -9.22 11.64
N VAL A 515 13.93 -10.50 11.72
CA VAL A 515 14.69 -11.57 12.39
C VAL A 515 16.11 -11.64 11.85
N ARG A 516 16.27 -11.66 10.52
CA ARG A 516 17.60 -11.66 9.86
C ARG A 516 18.39 -10.40 10.14
N SER A 517 17.75 -9.23 10.17
CA SER A 517 18.43 -7.95 10.45
C SER A 517 18.99 -7.88 11.87
N LEU A 518 18.40 -8.62 12.79
CA LEU A 518 18.86 -8.77 14.18
C LEU A 518 19.91 -9.90 14.36
N GLY A 519 20.38 -10.50 13.27
CA GLY A 519 21.37 -11.57 13.29
C GLY A 519 20.81 -12.93 13.73
N LEU A 520 19.48 -13.13 13.66
CA LEU A 520 18.82 -14.37 14.02
C LEU A 520 18.42 -15.18 12.78
N THR A 521 18.23 -16.48 12.97
CA THR A 521 17.74 -17.38 11.92
C THR A 521 16.21 -17.49 11.99
N PRO A 522 15.46 -17.10 10.95
CA PRO A 522 14.02 -17.35 10.91
C PRO A 522 13.73 -18.83 10.58
N ARG A 523 12.74 -19.42 11.25
CA ARG A 523 12.24 -20.78 10.98
C ARG A 523 10.72 -20.82 10.97
N ILE A 524 10.14 -21.76 10.22
CA ILE A 524 8.71 -22.03 10.21
C ILE A 524 8.49 -23.51 10.52
N TYR A 525 7.64 -23.79 11.49
CA TYR A 525 7.13 -25.12 11.79
C TYR A 525 5.67 -25.19 11.34
N ILE A 526 5.32 -26.28 10.67
CA ILE A 526 3.97 -26.54 10.19
C ILE A 526 3.51 -27.89 10.75
N SER A 527 2.36 -27.90 11.39
CA SER A 527 1.64 -29.10 11.81
C SER A 527 0.25 -29.12 11.21
N LYS A 528 -0.28 -30.31 10.95
CA LYS A 528 -1.66 -30.50 10.56
C LYS A 528 -2.55 -30.62 11.79
N HIS A 529 -3.75 -30.02 11.76
CA HIS A 529 -4.80 -30.25 12.73
C HIS A 529 -5.74 -31.34 12.20
N ASN A 530 -5.66 -32.53 12.76
CA ASN A 530 -6.55 -33.65 12.43
C ASN A 530 -7.82 -33.54 13.28
N LYS A 531 -8.91 -33.08 12.66
CA LYS A 531 -10.24 -33.00 13.26
C LYS A 531 -10.95 -34.34 13.30
#